data_d246d566a8f2544d9992084030e9907f
#
_entry.id   d246d566a8f2544d9992084030e9907f
#
_cell.length_a   1.000
_cell.length_b   1.000
_cell.length_c   1.000
_cell.angle_alpha   90.00
_cell.angle_beta   90.00
_cell.angle_gamma   90.00
#
_symmetry.space_group_name_H-M   'P 1'
#
loop_
_entity.id
_entity.type
_entity.pdbx_description
1 polymer ?
#
loop_
_entity_poly.entity_id
_entity_poly.type
_entity_poly.pdbx_seq_one_letter_code
_entity_poly.pdbx_strand_id
1 'polypeptide(L)'
;SRSLTFYPNKYIIDINVDLSEIQRWVSQGVSTVSWPGGLPLTEPNKKDELVYYQAMVFQGDETYTPKPQKPAQAKLERMDYPTDWIAIRTKYFITALVPQKQAPGSQVLAIQENGDIRFDVGLYFDVSRPFLSTLYIGPLEYSRIKQLGKNVDRIMNFGWAFIRPISKIVHWFLIFLYKYIPNYGFVLLVFSVLVKILVYPLTAKSYASTKKMQAIQPMLNELREKHKNDQKKFAQAQMALFKEHGVNPLSGCVPILLQMPLLFALFTVFRSSIELRGSPFIFWIKDLSRPDAVFNLGINIPLYGDQVAILPILMGITMFLQMKLMPTPQSGGQQKYMMYFMNGFFVLIFNQFPSGLVLYYTLFNVLTILQQKYLTPQSSLEVPGSP
;
A
#
# COMPACT_ATOMS: atom_id res chain seq x y z
N SER A 1 -40.81 -16.84 10.27
CA SER A 1 -39.74 -17.66 10.84
C SER A 1 -38.38 -17.00 10.66
N ARG A 2 -37.36 -17.39 11.46
CA ARG A 2 -35.96 -16.95 11.34
C ARG A 2 -35.07 -18.16 11.56
N SER A 3 -34.06 -18.36 10.69
CA SER A 3 -33.07 -19.39 10.88
C SER A 3 -31.68 -18.87 10.56
N LEU A 4 -30.68 -19.34 11.32
CA LEU A 4 -29.27 -19.08 11.12
C LEU A 4 -28.56 -20.42 10.95
N THR A 5 -27.85 -20.60 9.86
CA THR A 5 -27.07 -21.83 9.60
C THR A 5 -25.59 -21.52 9.71
N PHE A 6 -24.92 -22.16 10.65
CA PHE A 6 -23.49 -22.04 10.90
C PHE A 6 -22.74 -23.21 10.24
N TYR A 7 -21.57 -22.95 9.72
CA TYR A 7 -20.72 -23.95 9.08
C TYR A 7 -19.39 -24.10 9.83
N PRO A 8 -18.96 -25.32 10.14
CA PRO A 8 -17.67 -25.54 10.78
C PRO A 8 -16.53 -25.03 9.87
N ASN A 9 -15.54 -24.37 10.46
CA ASN A 9 -14.35 -23.86 9.78
C ASN A 9 -14.60 -22.84 8.65
N LYS A 10 -15.79 -22.20 8.63
CA LYS A 10 -16.12 -21.12 7.70
C LYS A 10 -16.51 -19.86 8.46
N TYR A 11 -16.19 -18.71 7.89
CA TYR A 11 -16.55 -17.38 8.42
C TYR A 11 -17.88 -16.88 7.85
N ILE A 12 -18.77 -17.79 7.46
CA ILE A 12 -20.08 -17.48 6.89
C ILE A 12 -21.20 -18.04 7.75
N ILE A 13 -22.29 -17.30 7.79
CA ILE A 13 -23.56 -17.67 8.44
C ILE A 13 -24.65 -17.40 7.40
N ASP A 14 -25.40 -18.41 7.02
CA ASP A 14 -26.56 -18.21 6.17
C ASP A 14 -27.75 -17.76 7.01
N ILE A 15 -28.37 -16.68 6.58
CA ILE A 15 -29.50 -16.03 7.23
C ILE A 15 -30.73 -16.24 6.35
N ASN A 16 -31.79 -16.81 6.94
CA ASN A 16 -33.10 -16.89 6.33
C ASN A 16 -34.09 -16.19 7.25
N VAL A 17 -34.77 -15.16 6.73
CA VAL A 17 -35.83 -14.44 7.44
C VAL A 17 -37.09 -14.50 6.59
N ASP A 18 -38.12 -15.14 7.11
CA ASP A 18 -39.43 -15.22 6.49
C ASP A 18 -40.46 -14.53 7.40
N LEU A 19 -41.03 -13.43 6.89
CA LEU A 19 -42.03 -12.61 7.53
C LEU A 19 -43.36 -12.62 6.75
N SER A 20 -43.56 -13.52 5.83
CA SER A 20 -44.73 -13.60 4.95
C SER A 20 -46.05 -13.68 5.75
N GLU A 21 -46.06 -14.40 6.86
CA GLU A 21 -47.24 -14.54 7.73
C GLU A 21 -47.67 -13.21 8.40
N ILE A 22 -46.74 -12.29 8.61
CA ILE A 22 -47.01 -10.99 9.25
C ILE A 22 -47.00 -9.83 8.27
N GLN A 23 -46.99 -10.08 6.96
CA GLN A 23 -46.95 -9.06 5.90
C GLN A 23 -47.99 -7.95 6.09
N ARG A 24 -49.19 -8.32 6.45
CA ARG A 24 -50.31 -7.36 6.69
C ARG A 24 -50.07 -6.37 7.82
N TRP A 25 -49.11 -6.66 8.71
CA TRP A 25 -48.75 -5.82 9.84
C TRP A 25 -47.52 -4.96 9.60
N VAL A 26 -46.84 -5.16 8.47
CA VAL A 26 -45.62 -4.44 8.12
C VAL A 26 -45.99 -3.27 7.21
N SER A 27 -45.71 -2.07 7.65
CA SER A 27 -45.95 -0.85 6.85
C SER A 27 -45.12 -0.90 5.57
N GLN A 28 -45.74 -0.59 4.43
CA GLN A 28 -45.13 -0.61 3.10
C GLN A 28 -44.60 -1.96 2.61
N GLY A 29 -44.82 -3.06 3.32
CA GLY A 29 -44.34 -4.38 2.93
C GLY A 29 -42.81 -4.55 2.92
N VAL A 30 -42.05 -3.66 3.54
CA VAL A 30 -40.58 -3.68 3.59
C VAL A 30 -40.09 -3.75 5.01
N SER A 31 -39.08 -4.58 5.24
CA SER A 31 -38.36 -4.69 6.52
C SER A 31 -36.87 -4.58 6.30
N THR A 32 -36.09 -4.54 7.38
CA THR A 32 -34.63 -4.36 7.32
C THR A 32 -33.89 -5.44 8.13
N VAL A 33 -32.86 -6.01 7.54
CA VAL A 33 -31.82 -6.76 8.27
C VAL A 33 -30.63 -5.84 8.48
N SER A 34 -30.27 -5.57 9.75
CA SER A 34 -29.25 -4.59 10.10
C SER A 34 -28.10 -5.21 10.88
N TRP A 35 -26.92 -4.64 10.72
CA TRP A 35 -25.76 -4.83 11.56
C TRP A 35 -25.44 -3.51 12.26
N PRO A 36 -25.86 -3.32 13.52
CA PRO A 36 -25.60 -2.09 14.28
C PRO A 36 -24.26 -2.12 15.00
N GLY A 37 -23.68 -0.94 15.27
CA GLY A 37 -22.51 -0.77 16.13
C GLY A 37 -21.15 -0.97 15.46
N GLY A 38 -21.13 -1.42 14.21
CA GLY A 38 -19.88 -1.61 13.46
C GLY A 38 -19.05 -2.82 13.90
N LEU A 39 -17.72 -2.68 13.87
CA LEU A 39 -16.74 -3.68 14.29
C LEU A 39 -15.82 -3.09 15.37
N PRO A 40 -15.37 -3.89 16.35
CA PRO A 40 -14.37 -3.44 17.32
C PRO A 40 -13.02 -3.20 16.61
N LEU A 41 -12.28 -2.18 17.06
CA LEU A 41 -10.91 -1.97 16.66
C LEU A 41 -10.02 -3.00 17.37
N THR A 42 -9.14 -3.64 16.61
CA THR A 42 -8.32 -4.78 17.07
C THR A 42 -6.83 -4.46 17.15
N GLU A 43 -6.41 -3.35 16.54
CA GLU A 43 -5.01 -2.97 16.50
C GLU A 43 -4.61 -2.00 17.62
N PRO A 44 -3.40 -2.12 18.18
CA PRO A 44 -2.91 -1.19 19.21
C PRO A 44 -2.85 0.25 18.72
N ASN A 45 -2.49 0.47 17.44
CA ASN A 45 -2.52 1.79 16.84
C ASN A 45 -3.91 2.08 16.25
N LYS A 46 -4.82 2.55 17.13
CA LYS A 46 -6.19 2.92 16.73
C LYS A 46 -6.24 3.95 15.61
N LYS A 47 -5.31 4.92 15.59
CA LYS A 47 -5.28 5.95 14.55
C LYS A 47 -5.00 5.36 13.16
N ASP A 48 -4.10 4.40 13.08
CA ASP A 48 -3.81 3.70 11.82
C ASP A 48 -4.98 2.79 11.40
N GLU A 49 -5.64 2.12 12.34
CA GLU A 49 -6.79 1.27 12.04
C GLU A 49 -8.01 2.08 11.58
N LEU A 50 -8.28 3.24 12.18
CA LEU A 50 -9.38 4.14 11.81
C LEU A 50 -9.30 4.64 10.36
N VAL A 51 -8.11 4.71 9.76
CA VAL A 51 -7.95 5.04 8.33
C VAL A 51 -8.64 4.01 7.43
N TYR A 52 -8.74 2.77 7.89
CA TYR A 52 -9.36 1.64 7.16
C TYR A 52 -10.77 1.33 7.62
N TYR A 53 -11.23 1.96 8.72
CA TYR A 53 -12.55 1.70 9.29
C TYR A 53 -13.61 2.40 8.46
N GLN A 54 -14.36 1.62 7.68
CA GLN A 54 -15.31 2.12 6.68
C GLN A 54 -16.53 1.22 6.59
N ALA A 55 -17.70 1.84 6.39
CA ALA A 55 -18.86 1.17 5.86
C ALA A 55 -18.88 1.31 4.33
N MET A 56 -19.36 0.31 3.62
CA MET A 56 -19.39 0.27 2.16
C MET A 56 -20.69 -0.36 1.70
N VAL A 57 -21.28 0.23 0.67
CA VAL A 57 -22.47 -0.28 -0.01
C VAL A 57 -22.13 -0.47 -1.48
N PHE A 58 -22.46 -1.63 -2.05
CA PHE A 58 -22.25 -1.92 -3.46
C PHE A 58 -23.57 -1.99 -4.21
N GLN A 59 -23.74 -1.11 -5.15
CA GLN A 59 -24.94 -0.97 -5.96
C GLN A 59 -24.59 -0.43 -7.34
N GLY A 60 -25.27 -0.90 -8.40
CA GLY A 60 -25.05 -0.40 -9.75
C GLY A 60 -23.60 -0.43 -10.23
N ASP A 61 -22.82 -1.48 -9.89
CA ASP A 61 -21.39 -1.61 -10.15
C ASP A 61 -20.46 -0.57 -9.47
N GLU A 62 -20.99 0.25 -8.58
CA GLU A 62 -20.22 1.24 -7.81
C GLU A 62 -20.23 0.94 -6.33
N THR A 63 -19.16 1.36 -5.66
CA THR A 63 -19.03 1.25 -4.20
C THR A 63 -19.22 2.63 -3.58
N TYR A 64 -20.26 2.77 -2.78
CA TYR A 64 -20.49 3.95 -1.97
C TYR A 64 -19.88 3.79 -0.58
N THR A 65 -19.17 4.81 -0.11
CA THR A 65 -18.53 4.85 1.21
C THR A 65 -18.97 6.10 1.95
N PRO A 66 -19.91 6.00 2.91
CA PRO A 66 -20.41 7.14 3.67
C PRO A 66 -19.31 7.74 4.55
N LYS A 67 -19.31 9.06 4.66
CA LYS A 67 -18.38 9.77 5.54
C LYS A 67 -18.99 9.91 6.93
N PRO A 68 -18.29 9.52 8.00
CA PRO A 68 -18.77 9.73 9.36
C PRO A 68 -19.02 11.21 9.66
N GLN A 69 -20.16 11.50 10.31
CA GLN A 69 -20.57 12.86 10.66
C GLN A 69 -20.70 12.98 12.18
N LYS A 70 -20.58 14.21 12.70
CA LYS A 70 -20.83 14.47 14.14
C LYS A 70 -22.27 14.07 14.51
N PRO A 71 -22.55 13.62 15.75
CA PRO A 71 -23.88 13.13 16.15
C PRO A 71 -25.03 14.08 15.79
N ALA A 72 -24.84 15.38 15.98
CA ALA A 72 -25.87 16.40 15.66
C ALA A 72 -26.17 16.54 14.16
N GLN A 73 -25.29 16.07 13.29
CA GLN A 73 -25.41 16.16 11.82
C GLN A 73 -25.63 14.79 11.17
N ALA A 74 -25.37 13.71 11.92
CA ALA A 74 -25.50 12.35 11.41
C ALA A 74 -26.96 12.03 11.11
N LYS A 75 -27.20 11.60 9.88
CA LYS A 75 -28.51 11.19 9.39
C LYS A 75 -28.43 9.78 8.85
N LEU A 76 -29.52 9.04 9.02
CA LEU A 76 -29.69 7.76 8.37
C LEU A 76 -29.84 7.99 6.85
N GLU A 77 -28.79 7.63 6.11
CA GLU A 77 -28.80 7.69 4.66
C GLU A 77 -29.53 6.46 4.11
N ARG A 78 -30.60 6.70 3.35
CA ARG A 78 -31.37 5.66 2.68
C ARG A 78 -31.05 5.66 1.21
N MET A 79 -30.84 4.48 0.65
CA MET A 79 -30.51 4.26 -0.74
C MET A 79 -31.55 3.31 -1.34
N ASP A 80 -32.43 3.83 -2.20
CA ASP A 80 -33.53 3.09 -2.83
C ASP A 80 -33.10 2.53 -4.20
N TYR A 81 -31.89 1.96 -4.26
CA TYR A 81 -31.34 1.29 -5.44
C TYR A 81 -31.02 -0.17 -5.14
N PRO A 82 -31.16 -1.07 -6.13
CA PRO A 82 -30.81 -2.47 -5.97
C PRO A 82 -29.38 -2.62 -5.42
N THR A 83 -29.26 -3.25 -4.24
CA THR A 83 -28.00 -3.38 -3.51
C THR A 83 -27.53 -4.84 -3.53
N ASP A 84 -26.30 -5.06 -3.96
CA ASP A 84 -25.68 -6.41 -4.02
C ASP A 84 -25.11 -6.87 -2.69
N TRP A 85 -24.54 -5.94 -1.92
CA TRP A 85 -24.04 -6.19 -0.57
C TRP A 85 -23.78 -4.90 0.19
N ILE A 86 -23.75 -5.02 1.52
CA ILE A 86 -23.26 -4.00 2.44
C ILE A 86 -22.17 -4.62 3.31
N ALA A 87 -21.20 -3.80 3.71
CA ALA A 87 -20.11 -4.25 4.56
C ALA A 87 -19.58 -3.15 5.47
N ILE A 88 -18.99 -3.58 6.59
CA ILE A 88 -18.15 -2.75 7.45
C ILE A 88 -16.80 -3.45 7.55
N ARG A 89 -15.72 -2.71 7.33
CA ARG A 89 -14.37 -3.24 7.45
C ARG A 89 -13.52 -2.42 8.41
N THR A 90 -12.62 -3.09 9.09
CA THR A 90 -11.46 -2.50 9.75
C THR A 90 -10.21 -2.71 8.88
N LYS A 91 -9.04 -2.59 9.45
CA LYS A 91 -7.77 -2.86 8.73
C LYS A 91 -7.66 -4.31 8.26
N TYR A 92 -8.04 -5.27 9.13
CA TYR A 92 -7.83 -6.70 8.92
C TYR A 92 -9.10 -7.54 8.97
N PHE A 93 -10.23 -6.99 9.40
CA PHE A 93 -11.47 -7.71 9.55
C PHE A 93 -12.62 -7.03 8.82
N ILE A 94 -13.62 -7.84 8.51
CA ILE A 94 -14.80 -7.40 7.79
C ILE A 94 -16.04 -8.14 8.32
N THR A 95 -17.17 -7.43 8.34
CA THR A 95 -18.52 -8.01 8.28
C THR A 95 -19.16 -7.58 6.98
N ALA A 96 -19.73 -8.55 6.24
CA ALA A 96 -20.42 -8.27 4.98
C ALA A 96 -21.72 -9.06 4.93
N LEU A 97 -22.81 -8.38 4.60
CA LEU A 97 -24.12 -8.98 4.37
C LEU A 97 -24.37 -9.01 2.86
N VAL A 98 -24.45 -10.22 2.31
CA VAL A 98 -24.57 -10.49 0.87
C VAL A 98 -25.89 -11.22 0.62
N PRO A 99 -26.94 -10.54 0.17
CA PRO A 99 -28.22 -11.17 -0.11
C PRO A 99 -28.10 -12.07 -1.35
N GLN A 100 -28.83 -13.19 -1.41
CA GLN A 100 -28.82 -14.06 -2.59
C GLN A 100 -29.34 -13.35 -3.82
N LYS A 101 -30.48 -12.67 -3.70
CA LYS A 101 -31.02 -11.73 -4.69
C LYS A 101 -30.70 -10.32 -4.26
N GLN A 102 -30.52 -9.40 -5.21
CA GLN A 102 -30.32 -7.98 -4.89
C GLN A 102 -31.43 -7.49 -3.94
N ALA A 103 -31.01 -6.82 -2.89
CA ALA A 103 -31.93 -6.12 -1.99
C ALA A 103 -32.51 -4.89 -2.69
N PRO A 104 -33.79 -4.52 -2.45
CA PRO A 104 -34.40 -3.34 -3.08
C PRO A 104 -33.74 -2.03 -2.68
N GLY A 105 -32.98 -2.03 -1.59
CA GLY A 105 -32.24 -0.87 -1.13
C GLY A 105 -31.45 -1.18 0.14
N SER A 106 -30.80 -0.15 0.64
CA SER A 106 -29.96 -0.22 1.83
C SER A 106 -30.05 1.05 2.66
N GLN A 107 -29.54 1.00 3.88
CA GLN A 107 -29.40 2.15 4.76
C GLN A 107 -28.07 2.12 5.49
N VAL A 108 -27.49 3.32 5.72
CA VAL A 108 -26.27 3.47 6.48
C VAL A 108 -26.40 4.68 7.41
N LEU A 109 -25.96 4.50 8.65
CA LEU A 109 -25.71 5.58 9.59
C LEU A 109 -24.22 5.57 9.96
N ALA A 110 -23.57 6.70 9.76
CA ALA A 110 -22.13 6.86 10.03
C ALA A 110 -21.93 8.02 11.00
N ILE A 111 -21.49 7.71 12.22
CA ILE A 111 -21.32 8.68 13.33
C ILE A 111 -19.87 8.72 13.75
N GLN A 112 -19.37 9.94 14.00
CA GLN A 112 -18.08 10.17 14.64
C GLN A 112 -18.26 11.00 15.91
N GLU A 113 -17.91 10.41 17.04
CA GLU A 113 -18.02 11.04 18.35
C GLU A 113 -16.74 10.83 19.15
N ASN A 114 -16.16 11.90 19.70
CA ASN A 114 -14.95 11.87 20.53
C ASN A 114 -13.74 11.13 19.92
N GLY A 115 -13.67 11.08 18.59
CA GLY A 115 -12.60 10.37 17.85
C GLY A 115 -12.93 8.91 17.54
N ASP A 116 -14.01 8.37 18.07
CA ASP A 116 -14.52 7.04 17.72
C ASP A 116 -15.49 7.14 16.55
N ILE A 117 -15.53 6.11 15.72
CA ILE A 117 -16.43 6.00 14.58
C ILE A 117 -17.34 4.80 14.79
N ARG A 118 -18.62 4.99 14.51
CA ARG A 118 -19.64 3.95 14.54
C ARG A 118 -20.38 3.91 13.22
N PHE A 119 -20.62 2.71 12.72
CA PHE A 119 -21.45 2.46 11.56
C PHE A 119 -22.59 1.52 11.89
N ASP A 120 -23.80 1.89 11.48
CA ASP A 120 -24.95 1.00 11.46
C ASP A 120 -25.33 0.83 9.98
N VAL A 121 -25.41 -0.41 9.50
CA VAL A 121 -25.74 -0.72 8.11
C VAL A 121 -26.91 -1.68 8.03
N GLY A 122 -27.74 -1.57 6.99
CA GLY A 122 -28.89 -2.45 6.83
C GLY A 122 -29.29 -2.63 5.37
N LEU A 123 -29.84 -3.80 5.06
CA LEU A 123 -30.47 -4.12 3.77
C LEU A 123 -31.98 -4.18 3.91
N TYR A 124 -32.68 -3.54 2.98
CA TYR A 124 -34.11 -3.69 2.86
C TYR A 124 -34.47 -5.01 2.20
N PHE A 125 -35.60 -5.57 2.57
CA PHE A 125 -36.19 -6.72 1.90
C PHE A 125 -37.72 -6.67 1.91
N ASP A 126 -38.28 -7.27 0.88
CA ASP A 126 -39.72 -7.44 0.73
C ASP A 126 -40.21 -8.58 1.64
N VAL A 127 -41.14 -8.28 2.56
CA VAL A 127 -41.66 -9.24 3.53
C VAL A 127 -42.60 -10.28 2.94
N SER A 128 -43.04 -10.10 1.67
CA SER A 128 -43.92 -11.07 0.97
C SER A 128 -43.21 -12.40 0.65
N ARG A 129 -41.89 -12.43 0.75
CA ARG A 129 -41.06 -13.60 0.42
C ARG A 129 -39.87 -13.73 1.38
N PRO A 130 -39.34 -14.96 1.55
CA PRO A 130 -38.17 -15.16 2.38
C PRO A 130 -36.95 -14.36 1.91
N PHE A 131 -36.29 -13.69 2.83
CA PHE A 131 -35.00 -13.02 2.61
C PHE A 131 -33.87 -13.98 2.94
N LEU A 132 -33.12 -14.36 1.91
CA LEU A 132 -31.95 -15.23 2.02
C LEU A 132 -30.69 -14.41 1.82
N SER A 133 -29.77 -14.49 2.76
CA SER A 133 -28.48 -13.78 2.69
C SER A 133 -27.38 -14.58 3.38
N THR A 134 -26.15 -14.35 2.94
CA THR A 134 -24.94 -14.84 3.60
C THR A 134 -24.30 -13.69 4.35
N LEU A 135 -24.10 -13.85 5.65
CA LEU A 135 -23.33 -12.97 6.50
C LEU A 135 -21.92 -13.52 6.62
N TYR A 136 -20.95 -12.77 6.16
CA TYR A 136 -19.52 -13.05 6.38
C TYR A 136 -19.03 -12.25 7.58
N ILE A 137 -18.39 -12.89 8.56
CA ILE A 137 -17.71 -12.23 9.69
C ILE A 137 -16.36 -12.88 9.83
N GLY A 138 -15.30 -12.16 9.46
CA GLY A 138 -13.98 -12.79 9.49
C GLY A 138 -12.85 -11.91 8.98
N PRO A 139 -11.70 -12.56 8.72
CA PRO A 139 -10.50 -11.89 8.23
C PRO A 139 -10.70 -11.33 6.80
N LEU A 140 -10.06 -10.22 6.51
CA LEU A 140 -10.02 -9.58 5.19
C LEU A 140 -9.01 -10.34 4.29
N GLU A 141 -9.27 -11.63 4.05
CA GLU A 141 -8.45 -12.54 3.24
C GLU A 141 -9.00 -12.63 1.82
N TYR A 142 -8.19 -12.27 0.83
CA TYR A 142 -8.64 -12.15 -0.57
C TYR A 142 -9.28 -13.43 -1.12
N SER A 143 -8.69 -14.59 -0.83
CA SER A 143 -9.17 -15.88 -1.30
C SER A 143 -10.58 -16.21 -0.81
N ARG A 144 -10.88 -15.89 0.46
CA ARG A 144 -12.17 -16.13 1.11
C ARG A 144 -13.23 -15.15 0.64
N ILE A 145 -12.86 -13.86 0.58
CA ILE A 145 -13.79 -12.79 0.16
C ILE A 145 -14.21 -12.97 -1.29
N LYS A 146 -13.28 -13.36 -2.16
CA LYS A 146 -13.58 -13.63 -3.58
C LYS A 146 -14.60 -14.75 -3.77
N GLN A 147 -14.63 -15.73 -2.87
CA GLN A 147 -15.61 -16.85 -2.92
C GLN A 147 -17.04 -16.42 -2.62
N LEU A 148 -17.25 -15.24 -1.98
CA LEU A 148 -18.58 -14.69 -1.75
C LEU A 148 -19.28 -14.23 -3.04
N GLY A 149 -18.52 -14.06 -4.13
CA GLY A 149 -19.05 -13.59 -5.40
C GLY A 149 -19.42 -12.12 -5.40
N LYS A 150 -20.29 -11.69 -6.31
CA LYS A 150 -20.88 -10.33 -6.42
C LYS A 150 -19.88 -9.19 -6.28
N ASN A 151 -18.62 -9.39 -6.71
CA ASN A 151 -17.55 -8.39 -6.62
C ASN A 151 -17.25 -7.92 -5.18
N VAL A 152 -17.50 -8.74 -4.16
CA VAL A 152 -17.20 -8.41 -2.75
C VAL A 152 -15.72 -8.12 -2.54
N ASP A 153 -14.83 -8.67 -3.39
CA ASP A 153 -13.39 -8.38 -3.35
C ASP A 153 -13.03 -6.90 -3.65
N ARG A 154 -13.97 -6.08 -4.14
CA ARG A 154 -13.79 -4.62 -4.25
C ARG A 154 -13.64 -3.93 -2.89
N ILE A 155 -14.07 -4.57 -1.80
CA ILE A 155 -13.85 -4.10 -0.42
C ILE A 155 -12.35 -4.00 -0.11
N MET A 156 -11.54 -4.86 -0.73
CA MET A 156 -10.09 -4.84 -0.51
C MET A 156 -9.45 -3.65 -1.23
N ASN A 157 -8.74 -2.86 -0.45
CA ASN A 157 -8.02 -1.73 -1.00
C ASN A 157 -6.66 -2.19 -1.57
N PHE A 158 -6.61 -2.48 -2.86
CA PHE A 158 -5.37 -2.77 -3.59
C PHE A 158 -4.73 -1.52 -4.23
N GLY A 159 -5.12 -0.33 -3.77
CA GLY A 159 -4.61 0.94 -4.28
C GLY A 159 -5.35 1.46 -5.52
N TRP A 160 -4.79 2.46 -6.15
CA TRP A 160 -5.35 3.13 -7.33
C TRP A 160 -5.53 2.16 -8.51
N ALA A 161 -6.39 2.51 -9.45
CA ALA A 161 -6.77 1.63 -10.56
C ALA A 161 -5.58 1.05 -11.34
N PHE A 162 -4.53 1.84 -11.58
CA PHE A 162 -3.33 1.39 -12.29
C PHE A 162 -2.34 0.60 -11.41
N ILE A 163 -2.37 0.77 -10.08
CA ILE A 163 -1.54 0.02 -9.12
C ILE A 163 -2.19 -1.33 -8.77
N ARG A 164 -3.52 -1.39 -8.76
CA ARG A 164 -4.31 -2.57 -8.35
C ARG A 164 -3.87 -3.89 -8.99
N PRO A 165 -3.62 -3.98 -10.31
CA PRO A 165 -3.17 -5.24 -10.90
C PRO A 165 -1.79 -5.66 -10.37
N ILE A 166 -0.87 -4.70 -10.17
CA ILE A 166 0.46 -4.97 -9.61
C ILE A 166 0.33 -5.46 -8.16
N SER A 167 -0.50 -4.80 -7.35
CA SER A 167 -0.75 -5.21 -5.96
C SER A 167 -1.33 -6.62 -5.87
N LYS A 168 -2.27 -6.99 -6.76
CA LYS A 168 -2.84 -8.34 -6.81
C LYS A 168 -1.78 -9.39 -7.20
N ILE A 169 -0.91 -9.08 -8.15
CA ILE A 169 0.20 -9.97 -8.55
C ILE A 169 1.19 -10.13 -7.39
N VAL A 170 1.61 -9.03 -6.76
CA VAL A 170 2.52 -9.06 -5.61
C VAL A 170 1.93 -9.87 -4.46
N HIS A 171 0.68 -9.61 -4.09
CA HIS A 171 -0.02 -10.34 -3.02
C HIS A 171 -0.10 -11.84 -3.33
N TRP A 172 -0.55 -12.22 -4.54
CA TRP A 172 -0.60 -13.62 -4.97
C TRP A 172 0.77 -14.28 -4.91
N PHE A 173 1.82 -13.58 -5.36
CA PHE A 173 3.16 -14.12 -5.41
C PHE A 173 3.78 -14.31 -4.02
N LEU A 174 3.52 -13.41 -3.07
CA LEU A 174 3.94 -13.56 -1.68
C LEU A 174 3.27 -14.78 -1.02
N ILE A 175 1.96 -14.97 -1.24
CA ILE A 175 1.25 -16.16 -0.74
C ILE A 175 1.76 -17.43 -1.41
N PHE A 176 2.05 -17.39 -2.71
CA PHE A 176 2.63 -18.52 -3.43
C PHE A 176 3.98 -18.92 -2.85
N LEU A 177 4.89 -17.99 -2.62
CA LEU A 177 6.18 -18.26 -2.01
C LEU A 177 6.05 -18.79 -0.58
N TYR A 178 5.08 -18.28 0.18
CA TYR A 178 4.84 -18.70 1.57
C TYR A 178 4.49 -20.20 1.68
N LYS A 179 3.88 -20.79 0.67
CA LYS A 179 3.60 -22.24 0.65
C LYS A 179 4.86 -23.11 0.72
N TYR A 180 5.99 -22.58 0.21
CA TYR A 180 7.27 -23.28 0.19
C TYR A 180 8.20 -22.81 1.31
N ILE A 181 8.06 -21.56 1.71
CA ILE A 181 8.90 -20.91 2.73
C ILE A 181 7.96 -20.35 3.81
N PRO A 182 7.66 -21.13 4.89
CA PRO A 182 6.66 -20.76 5.88
C PRO A 182 7.13 -19.65 6.85
N ASN A 183 7.77 -18.61 6.32
CA ASN A 183 8.19 -17.41 7.03
C ASN A 183 8.21 -16.22 6.07
N TYR A 184 7.37 -15.22 6.31
CA TYR A 184 7.24 -14.07 5.41
C TYR A 184 8.52 -13.22 5.32
N GLY A 185 9.36 -13.17 6.33
CA GLY A 185 10.65 -12.46 6.25
C GLY A 185 11.59 -13.08 5.21
N PHE A 186 11.70 -14.41 5.18
CA PHE A 186 12.46 -15.11 4.15
C PHE A 186 11.77 -15.04 2.79
N VAL A 187 10.44 -15.07 2.74
CA VAL A 187 9.67 -14.81 1.51
C VAL A 187 10.04 -13.46 0.92
N LEU A 188 10.15 -12.41 1.75
CA LEU A 188 10.53 -11.07 1.30
C LEU A 188 11.97 -11.01 0.78
N LEU A 189 12.88 -11.75 1.39
CA LEU A 189 14.25 -11.85 0.91
C LEU A 189 14.29 -12.46 -0.50
N VAL A 190 13.65 -13.63 -0.67
CA VAL A 190 13.56 -14.31 -1.98
C VAL A 190 12.83 -13.42 -3.00
N PHE A 191 11.70 -12.81 -2.60
CA PHE A 191 10.95 -11.87 -3.43
C PHE A 191 11.83 -10.70 -3.90
N SER A 192 12.61 -10.09 -3.00
CA SER A 192 13.52 -8.99 -3.33
C SER A 192 14.55 -9.38 -4.40
N VAL A 193 15.10 -10.59 -4.28
CA VAL A 193 16.06 -11.14 -5.26
C VAL A 193 15.37 -11.36 -6.61
N LEU A 194 14.20 -11.99 -6.63
CA LEU A 194 13.46 -12.27 -7.86
C LEU A 194 13.04 -11.00 -8.58
N VAL A 195 12.52 -10.01 -7.84
CA VAL A 195 12.21 -8.68 -8.41
C VAL A 195 13.47 -8.03 -8.98
N LYS A 196 14.60 -8.14 -8.27
CA LYS A 196 15.89 -7.59 -8.73
C LYS A 196 16.35 -8.23 -10.03
N ILE A 197 16.23 -9.54 -10.17
CA ILE A 197 16.52 -10.27 -11.40
C ILE A 197 15.59 -9.82 -12.54
N LEU A 198 14.30 -9.70 -12.26
CA LEU A 198 13.29 -9.28 -13.25
C LEU A 198 13.56 -7.87 -13.80
N VAL A 199 13.92 -6.92 -12.93
CA VAL A 199 14.17 -5.53 -13.35
C VAL A 199 15.62 -5.30 -13.79
N TYR A 200 16.51 -6.31 -13.65
CA TYR A 200 17.93 -6.20 -13.96
C TYR A 200 18.22 -5.67 -15.37
N PRO A 201 17.63 -6.23 -16.48
CA PRO A 201 17.95 -5.80 -17.83
C PRO A 201 17.63 -4.32 -18.09
N LEU A 202 16.60 -3.80 -17.43
CA LEU A 202 16.19 -2.41 -17.55
C LEU A 202 17.07 -1.47 -16.72
N THR A 203 17.39 -1.88 -15.48
CA THR A 203 18.25 -1.11 -14.58
C THR A 203 19.72 -1.14 -14.97
N ALA A 204 20.22 -2.23 -15.59
CA ALA A 204 21.59 -2.34 -16.05
C ALA A 204 21.94 -1.27 -17.10
N LYS A 205 21.04 -1.02 -18.08
CA LYS A 205 21.20 0.05 -19.07
C LYS A 205 21.24 1.44 -18.42
N SER A 206 20.37 1.67 -17.43
CA SER A 206 20.33 2.92 -16.68
C SER A 206 21.62 3.14 -15.88
N TYR A 207 22.11 2.13 -15.18
CA TYR A 207 23.37 2.24 -14.41
C TYR A 207 24.59 2.40 -15.31
N ALA A 208 24.63 1.76 -16.50
CA ALA A 208 25.68 1.99 -17.47
C ALA A 208 25.70 3.45 -17.97
N SER A 209 24.53 4.02 -18.27
CA SER A 209 24.42 5.44 -18.63
C SER A 209 24.84 6.37 -17.49
N THR A 210 24.49 6.02 -16.26
CA THR A 210 24.90 6.77 -15.06
C THR A 210 26.44 6.74 -14.88
N LYS A 211 27.12 5.61 -15.15
CA LYS A 211 28.59 5.55 -15.14
C LYS A 211 29.22 6.42 -16.24
N LYS A 212 28.63 6.47 -17.44
CA LYS A 212 29.09 7.41 -18.49
C LYS A 212 28.94 8.86 -18.03
N MET A 213 27.87 9.21 -17.30
CA MET A 213 27.70 10.51 -16.70
C MET A 213 28.81 10.83 -15.68
N GLN A 214 29.30 9.84 -14.91
CA GLN A 214 30.46 10.01 -14.01
C GLN A 214 31.73 10.39 -14.78
N ALA A 215 32.00 9.69 -15.88
CA ALA A 215 33.21 9.90 -16.63
C ALA A 215 33.33 11.33 -17.21
N ILE A 216 32.21 11.98 -17.53
CA ILE A 216 32.19 13.37 -18.05
C ILE A 216 32.08 14.43 -16.96
N GLN A 217 32.04 14.05 -15.64
CA GLN A 217 31.99 15.00 -14.53
C GLN A 217 33.13 16.03 -14.51
N PRO A 218 34.41 15.65 -14.76
CA PRO A 218 35.49 16.63 -14.81
C PRO A 218 35.21 17.73 -15.86
N MET A 219 34.77 17.34 -17.06
CA MET A 219 34.43 18.26 -18.15
C MET A 219 33.26 19.20 -17.78
N LEU A 220 32.26 18.68 -17.07
CA LEU A 220 31.16 19.47 -16.55
C LEU A 220 31.63 20.50 -15.53
N ASN A 221 32.59 20.16 -14.69
CA ASN A 221 33.16 21.08 -13.72
C ASN A 221 33.95 22.21 -14.43
N GLU A 222 34.73 21.89 -15.44
CA GLU A 222 35.45 22.87 -16.27
C GLU A 222 34.48 23.83 -16.98
N LEU A 223 33.42 23.28 -17.58
CA LEU A 223 32.39 24.09 -18.22
C LEU A 223 31.71 25.05 -17.24
N ARG A 224 31.50 24.59 -16.02
CA ARG A 224 30.90 25.40 -14.96
C ARG A 224 31.82 26.54 -14.51
N GLU A 225 33.12 26.25 -14.36
CA GLU A 225 34.10 27.28 -14.05
C GLU A 225 34.18 28.32 -15.18
N LYS A 226 34.16 27.86 -16.44
CA LYS A 226 34.22 28.73 -17.62
C LYS A 226 32.99 29.61 -17.78
N HIS A 227 31.81 29.19 -17.33
CA HIS A 227 30.55 29.92 -17.47
C HIS A 227 29.91 30.29 -16.13
N LYS A 228 30.73 30.57 -15.08
CA LYS A 228 30.26 30.91 -13.72
C LYS A 228 29.19 32.00 -13.67
N ASN A 229 29.30 33.00 -14.54
CA ASN A 229 28.45 34.20 -14.53
C ASN A 229 27.32 34.13 -15.58
N ASP A 230 27.23 33.05 -16.39
CA ASP A 230 26.25 32.94 -17.47
C ASP A 230 25.58 31.58 -17.43
N GLN A 231 24.55 31.46 -16.60
CA GLN A 231 23.80 30.21 -16.38
C GLN A 231 23.15 29.70 -17.67
N LYS A 232 22.79 30.59 -18.61
CA LYS A 232 22.18 30.20 -19.89
C LYS A 232 23.21 29.55 -20.82
N LYS A 233 24.42 30.14 -20.93
CA LYS A 233 25.52 29.52 -21.69
C LYS A 233 25.99 28.23 -21.07
N PHE A 234 26.07 28.13 -19.73
CA PHE A 234 26.38 26.88 -19.05
C PHE A 234 25.37 25.78 -19.40
N ALA A 235 24.05 26.05 -19.33
CA ALA A 235 23.02 25.06 -19.67
C ALA A 235 23.12 24.59 -21.13
N GLN A 236 23.39 25.49 -22.08
CA GLN A 236 23.59 25.13 -23.49
C GLN A 236 24.83 24.27 -23.70
N ALA A 237 25.97 24.65 -23.12
CA ALA A 237 27.23 23.91 -23.21
C ALA A 237 27.10 22.51 -22.52
N GLN A 238 26.40 22.42 -21.39
CA GLN A 238 26.10 21.17 -20.72
C GLN A 238 25.27 20.23 -21.60
N MET A 239 24.21 20.72 -22.25
CA MET A 239 23.40 19.92 -23.16
C MET A 239 24.19 19.47 -24.41
N ALA A 240 25.07 20.33 -24.95
CA ALA A 240 25.96 19.98 -26.03
C ALA A 240 26.92 18.84 -25.63
N LEU A 241 27.55 18.94 -24.46
CA LEU A 241 28.43 17.92 -23.89
C LEU A 241 27.71 16.57 -23.71
N PHE A 242 26.46 16.58 -23.17
CA PHE A 242 25.68 15.38 -23.04
C PHE A 242 25.37 14.72 -24.38
N LYS A 243 25.05 15.51 -25.40
CA LYS A 243 24.76 15.04 -26.75
C LYS A 243 26.02 14.46 -27.41
N GLU A 244 27.17 15.11 -27.30
CA GLU A 244 28.45 14.70 -27.82
C GLU A 244 28.88 13.34 -27.28
N HIS A 245 28.71 13.10 -25.97
CA HIS A 245 29.09 11.86 -25.31
C HIS A 245 27.96 10.81 -25.26
N GLY A 246 26.81 11.05 -25.89
CA GLY A 246 25.69 10.14 -25.96
C GLY A 246 25.12 9.80 -24.56
N VAL A 247 25.14 10.77 -23.63
CA VAL A 247 24.68 10.61 -22.24
C VAL A 247 23.32 11.25 -22.08
N ASN A 248 22.36 10.48 -21.55
CA ASN A 248 21.03 10.99 -21.25
C ASN A 248 20.94 11.33 -19.74
N PRO A 249 20.75 12.61 -19.35
CA PRO A 249 20.64 13.00 -17.94
C PRO A 249 19.43 12.37 -17.22
N LEU A 250 18.39 11.97 -17.94
CA LEU A 250 17.20 11.33 -17.37
C LEU A 250 17.42 9.84 -17.05
N SER A 251 18.49 9.22 -17.56
CA SER A 251 18.74 7.80 -17.34
C SER A 251 18.91 7.43 -15.85
N GLY A 252 19.44 8.34 -15.04
CA GLY A 252 19.62 8.15 -13.61
C GLY A 252 18.31 8.03 -12.80
N CYS A 253 17.20 8.60 -13.28
CA CYS A 253 15.90 8.54 -12.60
C CYS A 253 15.03 7.35 -13.07
N VAL A 254 15.38 6.67 -14.16
CA VAL A 254 14.61 5.51 -14.67
C VAL A 254 14.41 4.41 -13.62
N PRO A 255 15.42 3.98 -12.83
CA PRO A 255 15.21 3.00 -11.76
C PRO A 255 14.17 3.44 -10.74
N ILE A 256 14.16 4.71 -10.36
CA ILE A 256 13.21 5.27 -9.38
C ILE A 256 11.79 5.23 -9.96
N LEU A 257 11.60 5.67 -11.19
CA LEU A 257 10.29 5.66 -11.86
C LEU A 257 9.73 4.24 -12.00
N LEU A 258 10.58 3.26 -12.31
CA LEU A 258 10.19 1.85 -12.37
C LEU A 258 9.82 1.29 -10.99
N GLN A 259 10.51 1.75 -9.96
CA GLN A 259 10.31 1.30 -8.58
C GLN A 259 9.03 1.88 -7.96
N MET A 260 8.57 3.06 -8.37
CA MET A 260 7.42 3.73 -7.75
C MET A 260 6.13 2.91 -7.80
N PRO A 261 5.70 2.31 -8.94
CA PRO A 261 4.51 1.46 -8.95
C PRO A 261 4.64 0.25 -8.02
N LEU A 262 5.83 -0.36 -7.96
CA LEU A 262 6.10 -1.49 -7.07
C LEU A 262 6.10 -1.06 -5.61
N LEU A 263 6.65 0.11 -5.29
CA LEU A 263 6.59 0.72 -3.95
C LEU A 263 5.15 0.85 -3.47
N PHE A 264 4.30 1.50 -4.27
CA PHE A 264 2.89 1.70 -3.89
C PHE A 264 2.13 0.37 -3.79
N ALA A 265 2.42 -0.59 -4.66
CA ALA A 265 1.83 -1.91 -4.59
C ALA A 265 2.22 -2.64 -3.30
N LEU A 266 3.50 -2.67 -2.96
CA LEU A 266 4.00 -3.26 -1.73
C LEU A 266 3.46 -2.54 -0.49
N PHE A 267 3.48 -1.20 -0.49
CA PHE A 267 2.91 -0.40 0.59
C PHE A 267 1.46 -0.78 0.86
N THR A 268 0.65 -0.89 -0.19
CA THR A 268 -0.75 -1.27 -0.07
C THR A 268 -0.90 -2.70 0.46
N VAL A 269 -0.15 -3.65 -0.09
CA VAL A 269 -0.17 -5.05 0.34
C VAL A 269 0.26 -5.19 1.79
N PHE A 270 1.38 -4.59 2.20
CA PHE A 270 1.90 -4.71 3.57
C PHE A 270 1.02 -4.06 4.62
N ARG A 271 0.28 -3.02 4.26
CA ARG A 271 -0.64 -2.35 5.19
C ARG A 271 -2.00 -3.03 5.33
N SER A 272 -2.44 -3.79 4.35
CA SER A 272 -3.79 -4.34 4.31
C SER A 272 -3.88 -5.87 4.35
N SER A 273 -2.78 -6.59 4.16
CA SER A 273 -2.79 -8.06 4.15
C SER A 273 -2.76 -8.61 5.56
N ILE A 274 -3.80 -9.35 5.91
CA ILE A 274 -3.90 -10.02 7.22
C ILE A 274 -2.85 -11.12 7.37
N GLU A 275 -2.39 -11.70 6.28
CA GLU A 275 -1.39 -12.77 6.24
C GLU A 275 -0.04 -12.35 6.84
N LEU A 276 0.27 -11.05 6.81
CA LEU A 276 1.50 -10.49 7.38
C LEU A 276 1.35 -10.12 8.86
N ARG A 277 0.10 -10.08 9.38
CA ARG A 277 -0.18 -9.69 10.75
C ARG A 277 0.38 -10.73 11.73
N GLY A 278 1.20 -10.27 12.68
CA GLY A 278 1.84 -11.14 13.67
C GLY A 278 2.91 -12.07 13.09
N SER A 279 3.35 -11.88 11.83
CA SER A 279 4.39 -12.69 11.22
C SER A 279 5.77 -12.25 11.70
N PRO A 280 6.51 -13.09 12.46
CA PRO A 280 7.84 -12.74 12.92
C PRO A 280 8.90 -12.96 11.84
N PHE A 281 10.04 -12.29 12.03
CA PHE A 281 11.26 -12.56 11.28
C PHE A 281 12.43 -12.81 12.26
N ILE A 282 13.65 -12.56 11.87
CA ILE A 282 14.84 -12.76 12.69
C ILE A 282 15.12 -11.58 13.63
N PHE A 283 15.91 -11.81 14.66
CA PHE A 283 16.37 -10.85 15.67
C PHE A 283 15.20 -10.18 16.41
N TRP A 284 15.09 -8.86 16.34
CA TRP A 284 14.12 -8.04 17.04
C TRP A 284 12.79 -7.88 16.30
N ILE A 285 12.67 -8.34 15.04
CA ILE A 285 11.48 -8.16 14.21
C ILE A 285 10.40 -9.18 14.60
N LYS A 286 9.43 -8.75 15.42
CA LYS A 286 8.38 -9.63 15.95
C LYS A 286 7.13 -9.68 15.08
N ASP A 287 6.88 -8.64 14.28
CA ASP A 287 5.67 -8.48 13.46
C ASP A 287 5.99 -7.64 12.23
N LEU A 288 5.93 -8.27 11.05
CA LEU A 288 6.21 -7.61 9.77
C LEU A 288 5.13 -6.60 9.35
N SER A 289 3.95 -6.66 9.95
CA SER A 289 2.84 -5.72 9.67
C SER A 289 2.92 -4.42 10.45
N ARG A 290 3.87 -4.31 11.40
CA ARG A 290 4.08 -3.16 12.29
C ARG A 290 5.50 -2.62 12.16
N PRO A 291 5.76 -1.38 12.61
CA PRO A 291 7.13 -0.90 12.78
C PRO A 291 7.93 -1.80 13.73
N ASP A 292 9.21 -2.00 13.46
CA ASP A 292 10.14 -2.79 14.27
C ASP A 292 10.67 -2.01 15.49
N ALA A 293 9.76 -1.38 16.22
CA ALA A 293 10.06 -0.51 17.35
C ALA A 293 10.81 -1.25 18.46
N VAL A 294 11.97 -0.72 18.85
CA VAL A 294 12.80 -1.24 19.95
C VAL A 294 12.75 -0.34 21.18
N PHE A 295 12.39 0.92 21.00
CA PHE A 295 12.32 1.91 22.06
C PHE A 295 11.14 2.85 21.86
N ASN A 296 10.43 3.20 22.95
CA ASN A 296 9.36 4.19 22.95
C ASN A 296 9.88 5.49 23.56
N LEU A 297 9.72 6.60 22.81
CA LEU A 297 10.19 7.93 23.21
C LEU A 297 9.31 8.56 24.29
N GLY A 298 8.05 8.10 24.46
CA GLY A 298 7.07 8.72 25.35
C GLY A 298 6.50 10.07 24.87
N ILE A 299 7.03 10.60 23.78
CA ILE A 299 6.58 11.84 23.10
C ILE A 299 6.33 11.55 21.62
N ASN A 300 5.26 12.11 21.07
CA ASN A 300 4.94 11.93 19.65
C ASN A 300 5.59 13.08 18.84
N ILE A 301 6.64 12.73 18.07
CA ILE A 301 7.31 13.65 17.17
C ILE A 301 6.58 13.68 15.82
N PRO A 302 6.19 14.87 15.29
CA PRO A 302 5.56 14.95 13.97
C PRO A 302 6.37 14.23 12.89
N LEU A 303 5.71 13.42 12.05
CA LEU A 303 6.27 12.58 10.98
C LEU A 303 7.09 11.38 11.45
N TYR A 304 7.72 11.43 12.62
CA TYR A 304 8.55 10.34 13.15
C TYR A 304 7.74 9.35 14.00
N GLY A 305 6.78 9.86 14.78
CA GLY A 305 6.02 9.06 15.74
C GLY A 305 6.60 9.10 17.15
N ASP A 306 6.20 8.14 17.97
CA ASP A 306 6.55 8.02 19.40
C ASP A 306 7.55 6.88 19.70
N GLN A 307 8.06 6.22 18.66
CA GLN A 307 8.90 5.03 18.76
C GLN A 307 10.14 5.13 17.86
N VAL A 308 11.17 4.38 18.20
CA VAL A 308 12.39 4.24 17.38
C VAL A 308 12.44 2.84 16.79
N ALA A 309 12.45 2.76 15.47
CA ALA A 309 12.61 1.53 14.71
C ALA A 309 14.02 1.42 14.12
N ILE A 310 14.59 0.23 14.09
CA ILE A 310 15.97 0.00 13.62
C ILE A 310 16.03 -0.11 12.09
N LEU A 311 15.09 -0.81 11.48
CA LEU A 311 15.10 -1.03 10.02
C LEU A 311 15.12 0.27 9.20
N PRO A 312 14.37 1.34 9.53
CA PRO A 312 14.45 2.62 8.83
C PRO A 312 15.84 3.24 8.90
N ILE A 313 16.55 3.07 10.02
CA ILE A 313 17.94 3.55 10.17
C ILE A 313 18.85 2.77 9.24
N LEU A 314 18.77 1.42 9.23
CA LEU A 314 19.52 0.55 8.32
C LEU A 314 19.20 0.86 6.85
N MET A 315 17.93 1.10 6.54
CA MET A 315 17.50 1.55 5.21
C MET A 315 18.17 2.87 4.83
N GLY A 316 18.18 3.86 5.73
CA GLY A 316 18.83 5.15 5.51
C GLY A 316 20.33 5.02 5.27
N ILE A 317 21.02 4.14 6.03
CA ILE A 317 22.45 3.84 5.82
C ILE A 317 22.67 3.22 4.43
N THR A 318 21.86 2.23 4.04
CA THR A 318 21.99 1.59 2.72
C THR A 318 21.65 2.56 1.58
N MET A 319 20.64 3.43 1.73
CA MET A 319 20.35 4.51 0.78
C MET A 319 21.51 5.49 0.66
N PHE A 320 22.11 5.88 1.77
CA PHE A 320 23.28 6.76 1.77
C PHE A 320 24.49 6.14 1.07
N LEU A 321 24.76 4.85 1.32
CA LEU A 321 25.83 4.11 0.63
C LEU A 321 25.55 4.00 -0.87
N GLN A 322 24.31 3.69 -1.25
CA GLN A 322 23.89 3.63 -2.65
C GLN A 322 24.04 5.00 -3.34
N MET A 323 23.70 6.08 -2.65
CA MET A 323 23.84 7.45 -3.16
C MET A 323 25.31 7.82 -3.41
N LYS A 324 26.24 7.35 -2.57
CA LYS A 324 27.68 7.55 -2.80
C LYS A 324 28.21 6.82 -4.03
N LEU A 325 27.59 5.69 -4.39
CA LEU A 325 27.93 4.92 -5.58
C LEU A 325 27.28 5.47 -6.86
N MET A 326 26.23 6.27 -6.71
CA MET A 326 25.58 6.97 -7.82
C MET A 326 26.19 8.36 -7.98
N PRO A 327 26.79 8.62 -9.14
CA PRO A 327 27.24 9.98 -9.44
C PRO A 327 26.01 10.87 -9.63
N THR A 328 25.93 11.87 -8.83
CA THR A 328 25.05 12.98 -9.11
C THR A 328 25.77 13.98 -9.97
N PRO A 329 25.15 14.47 -11.05
CA PRO A 329 25.65 15.64 -11.71
C PRO A 329 25.86 16.72 -10.64
N GLN A 330 27.11 17.17 -10.43
CA GLN A 330 27.40 18.24 -9.46
C GLN A 330 26.86 19.58 -10.00
N SER A 331 25.56 19.68 -10.18
CA SER A 331 24.90 20.95 -10.37
C SER A 331 24.68 21.60 -9.00
N GLY A 332 25.77 22.24 -8.47
CA GLY A 332 25.70 23.07 -7.27
C GLY A 332 25.51 22.31 -5.94
N GLY A 333 26.05 22.85 -4.86
CA GLY A 333 25.90 22.33 -3.51
C GLY A 333 24.45 22.08 -3.09
N GLN A 334 23.51 22.84 -3.64
CA GLN A 334 22.08 22.74 -3.33
C GLN A 334 21.45 21.36 -3.65
N GLN A 335 21.81 20.74 -4.78
CA GLN A 335 21.28 19.42 -5.14
C GLN A 335 21.80 18.32 -4.20
N LYS A 336 23.05 18.43 -3.78
CA LYS A 336 23.65 17.52 -2.80
C LYS A 336 22.95 17.62 -1.44
N TYR A 337 22.68 18.82 -0.95
CA TYR A 337 21.94 19.04 0.29
C TYR A 337 20.51 18.50 0.20
N MET A 338 19.83 18.72 -0.93
CA MET A 338 18.49 18.18 -1.16
C MET A 338 18.47 16.65 -1.09
N MET A 339 19.47 15.96 -1.62
CA MET A 339 19.54 14.49 -1.55
C MET A 339 19.76 13.98 -0.12
N TYR A 340 20.63 14.63 0.67
CA TYR A 340 20.80 14.28 2.08
C TYR A 340 19.53 14.55 2.89
N PHE A 341 18.89 15.69 2.64
CA PHE A 341 17.61 16.01 3.24
C PHE A 341 16.54 14.97 2.91
N MET A 342 16.42 14.56 1.63
CA MET A 342 15.48 13.53 1.20
C MET A 342 15.75 12.19 1.87
N ASN A 343 17.03 11.78 1.99
CA ASN A 343 17.38 10.54 2.71
C ASN A 343 16.93 10.59 4.17
N GLY A 344 17.28 11.68 4.89
CA GLY A 344 16.83 11.89 6.28
C GLY A 344 15.30 11.91 6.40
N PHE A 345 14.61 12.59 5.47
CA PHE A 345 13.16 12.65 5.41
C PHE A 345 12.52 11.26 5.22
N PHE A 346 13.09 10.42 4.36
CA PHE A 346 12.61 9.05 4.21
C PHE A 346 12.80 8.22 5.50
N VAL A 347 13.92 8.34 6.19
CA VAL A 347 14.13 7.66 7.48
C VAL A 347 13.05 8.06 8.48
N LEU A 348 12.71 9.37 8.56
CA LEU A 348 11.67 9.87 9.47
C LEU A 348 10.29 9.27 9.15
N ILE A 349 9.89 9.26 7.87
CA ILE A 349 8.56 8.75 7.47
C ILE A 349 8.49 7.23 7.63
N PHE A 350 9.53 6.51 7.21
CA PHE A 350 9.53 5.05 7.24
C PHE A 350 9.58 4.48 8.66
N ASN A 351 9.90 5.31 9.66
CA ASN A 351 9.84 4.92 11.06
C ASN A 351 8.45 4.47 11.54
N GLN A 352 7.39 4.92 10.85
CA GLN A 352 6.01 4.52 11.15
C GLN A 352 5.48 3.43 10.20
N PHE A 353 6.30 2.96 9.27
CA PHE A 353 5.86 2.00 8.26
C PHE A 353 6.03 0.55 8.75
N PRO A 354 5.22 -0.40 8.20
CA PRO A 354 5.39 -1.81 8.49
C PRO A 354 6.82 -2.28 8.22
N SER A 355 7.39 -3.00 9.18
CA SER A 355 8.78 -3.48 9.11
C SER A 355 9.04 -4.36 7.89
N GLY A 356 8.05 -5.11 7.41
CA GLY A 356 8.17 -5.90 6.19
C GLY A 356 8.45 -5.04 4.95
N LEU A 357 7.81 -3.87 4.84
CA LEU A 357 8.06 -2.93 3.74
C LEU A 357 9.48 -2.35 3.84
N VAL A 358 9.88 -1.92 5.03
CA VAL A 358 11.21 -1.35 5.28
C VAL A 358 12.30 -2.38 5.06
N LEU A 359 12.07 -3.63 5.48
CA LEU A 359 12.95 -4.78 5.23
C LEU A 359 13.16 -4.99 3.72
N TYR A 360 12.07 -5.05 2.95
CA TYR A 360 12.16 -5.17 1.49
C TYR A 360 13.02 -4.06 0.89
N TYR A 361 12.81 -2.79 1.30
CA TYR A 361 13.59 -1.67 0.78
C TYR A 361 15.05 -1.75 1.17
N THR A 362 15.36 -2.13 2.40
CA THR A 362 16.72 -2.34 2.88
C THR A 362 17.42 -3.41 2.04
N LEU A 363 16.77 -4.55 1.85
CA LEU A 363 17.29 -5.65 1.02
C LEU A 363 17.49 -5.22 -0.44
N PHE A 364 16.51 -4.52 -1.01
CA PHE A 364 16.58 -4.03 -2.38
C PHE A 364 17.73 -3.03 -2.58
N ASN A 365 17.98 -2.13 -1.61
CA ASN A 365 19.11 -1.21 -1.62
C ASN A 365 20.44 -1.97 -1.57
N VAL A 366 20.58 -2.97 -0.69
CA VAL A 366 21.77 -3.82 -0.61
C VAL A 366 22.03 -4.52 -1.94
N LEU A 367 21.01 -5.15 -2.53
CA LEU A 367 21.11 -5.79 -3.85
C LEU A 367 21.44 -4.79 -4.96
N THR A 368 20.97 -3.55 -4.85
CA THR A 368 21.33 -2.49 -5.79
C THR A 368 22.80 -2.09 -5.68
N ILE A 369 23.30 -1.96 -4.46
CA ILE A 369 24.73 -1.69 -4.19
C ILE A 369 25.59 -2.80 -4.80
N LEU A 370 25.23 -4.06 -4.55
CA LEU A 370 25.95 -5.23 -5.12
C LEU A 370 25.90 -5.21 -6.66
N GLN A 371 24.74 -4.94 -7.25
CA GLN A 371 24.62 -4.82 -8.70
C GLN A 371 25.52 -3.71 -9.28
N GLN A 372 25.50 -2.53 -8.67
CA GLN A 372 26.30 -1.40 -9.14
C GLN A 372 27.79 -1.67 -9.03
N LYS A 373 28.22 -2.33 -7.94
CA LYS A 373 29.64 -2.59 -7.68
C LYS A 373 30.19 -3.73 -8.55
N TYR A 374 29.42 -4.82 -8.72
CA TYR A 374 29.95 -6.06 -9.30
C TYR A 374 29.38 -6.40 -10.68
N LEU A 375 28.15 -6.03 -10.99
CA LEU A 375 27.45 -6.47 -12.20
C LEU A 375 27.28 -5.37 -13.26
N THR A 376 27.63 -4.13 -12.94
CA THR A 376 27.57 -3.06 -13.96
C THR A 376 28.91 -2.96 -14.67
N PRO A 377 28.97 -3.17 -16.01
CA PRO A 377 30.21 -3.07 -16.76
C PRO A 377 30.93 -1.73 -16.51
N GLN A 378 32.23 -1.75 -16.33
CA GLN A 378 33.02 -0.55 -16.35
C GLN A 378 32.94 -0.01 -17.79
N SER A 379 32.35 1.18 -17.98
CA SER A 379 32.42 1.82 -19.27
C SER A 379 33.87 2.24 -19.50
N SER A 380 34.56 1.58 -20.41
CA SER A 380 35.76 2.11 -21.06
C SER A 380 35.33 3.28 -21.94
N LEU A 381 35.04 4.43 -21.34
CA LEU A 381 35.18 5.68 -22.08
C LEU A 381 36.67 5.94 -22.07
N GLU A 382 37.37 5.59 -23.15
CA GLU A 382 38.58 6.29 -23.54
C GLU A 382 38.21 7.77 -23.57
N VAL A 383 38.68 8.51 -22.57
CA VAL A 383 38.60 9.99 -22.59
C VAL A 383 39.56 10.38 -23.71
N PRO A 384 39.10 10.90 -24.87
CA PRO A 384 39.99 11.41 -25.86
C PRO A 384 40.70 12.61 -25.25
N GLY A 385 41.99 12.44 -24.89
CA GLY A 385 42.80 13.57 -24.45
C GLY A 385 43.46 13.47 -23.08
N SER A 386 43.66 12.27 -22.52
CA SER A 386 44.67 12.10 -21.48
C SER A 386 46.03 11.87 -22.14
N PRO A 387 47.08 12.69 -21.84
CA PRO A 387 48.40 12.52 -22.41
C PRO A 387 49.05 11.21 -21.99
#